data_d2a6ce29cf82011750ade3cfee436201
#
_entry.id   d2a6ce29cf82011750ade3cfee436201
#
_cell.length_a   1.000
_cell.length_b   1.000
_cell.length_c   1.000
_cell.angle_alpha   90.00
_cell.angle_beta   90.00
_cell.angle_gamma   90.00
#
_symmetry.space_group_name_H-M   'P 1'
#
loop_
_entity.id
_entity.type
_entity.pdbx_description
1 polymer ?
#
loop_
_entity_poly.entity_id
_entity_poly.type
_entity_poly.pdbx_seq_one_letter_code
_entity_poly.pdbx_strand_id
1 'polypeptide(L)'
;MMAFAAAPLARADTLADALVATYTNSGLLEQNRALLRAADEGVAQSVAATLPVINWSVSTARNFNSAATPPQPRTSTATTARIAASLTLYDGGANQLAIEAQKEIVLSTRQSLRSVEQDVLFRGVQAFMNVRREREFVQLRQNNLGLITQELQAARDRFDVGEVTRTDVSLAEARLAASQSQLAAAQGQLSQAVEEYRAAVGLAPGASGNASPAPVSQSLEEAKAFAVRNHPAILEVQHSVAAAELSIRRGEAAVRPNLSLDTSVAVNQDFDESAQIGLTFGGPIYSGGTISSQVRQLQANRDATRAGLHLARIGIEQQVGNAYAALQVARASRQASEQQISAAQLAFEGVREEATLGARTTLDTLNAEQELLDAQANRIAAQVDEVIASYAVLASMGLLTADHLGLPVQQYDVNAYYNLVRNAPTARSAQGQALDRVLEALSRD
;
A
#
# COMPACT_ATOMS: atom_id res chain seq x y z
N MET A 1 19.69 -39.81 -7.48
CA MET A 1 20.52 -38.60 -7.66
C MET A 1 19.67 -37.64 -8.52
N MET A 2 18.78 -36.86 -7.88
CA MET A 2 17.98 -35.84 -8.56
C MET A 2 18.80 -34.55 -8.62
N ALA A 3 19.18 -34.15 -9.84
CA ALA A 3 19.82 -32.88 -10.07
C ALA A 3 18.78 -31.77 -9.87
N PHE A 4 18.89 -31.01 -8.80
CA PHE A 4 18.23 -29.72 -8.68
C PHE A 4 18.83 -28.79 -9.75
N ALA A 5 18.12 -28.62 -10.85
CA ALA A 5 18.39 -27.53 -11.76
C ALA A 5 18.10 -26.23 -11.00
N ALA A 6 19.15 -25.50 -10.62
CA ALA A 6 19.03 -24.16 -10.10
C ALA A 6 18.36 -23.33 -11.21
N ALA A 7 17.11 -22.93 -11.00
CA ALA A 7 16.45 -21.97 -11.86
C ALA A 7 17.31 -20.69 -11.89
N PRO A 8 17.58 -20.11 -13.09
CA PRO A 8 18.31 -18.86 -13.16
C PRO A 8 17.55 -17.83 -12.33
N LEU A 9 18.23 -17.18 -11.39
CA LEU A 9 17.69 -16.07 -10.63
C LEU A 9 17.11 -15.06 -11.63
N ALA A 10 15.80 -14.96 -11.69
CA ALA A 10 15.13 -14.00 -12.54
C ALA A 10 15.63 -12.60 -12.16
N ARG A 11 16.22 -11.89 -13.11
CA ARG A 11 16.65 -10.50 -12.96
C ARG A 11 15.70 -9.63 -13.74
N ALA A 12 15.21 -8.58 -13.11
CA ALA A 12 14.36 -7.60 -13.79
C ALA A 12 15.26 -6.64 -14.60
N ASP A 13 15.29 -6.80 -15.90
CA ASP A 13 16.12 -6.00 -16.79
C ASP A 13 15.40 -4.74 -17.31
N THR A 14 14.07 -4.72 -17.31
CA THR A 14 13.25 -3.58 -17.71
C THR A 14 12.41 -3.05 -16.55
N LEU A 15 11.91 -1.81 -16.65
CA LEU A 15 10.98 -1.25 -15.67
C LEU A 15 9.69 -2.10 -15.58
N ALA A 16 9.19 -2.61 -16.70
CA ALA A 16 8.00 -3.47 -16.71
C ALA A 16 8.25 -4.76 -15.93
N ASP A 17 9.40 -5.43 -16.13
CA ASP A 17 9.76 -6.63 -15.38
C ASP A 17 9.89 -6.35 -13.88
N ALA A 18 10.49 -5.20 -13.52
CA ALA A 18 10.59 -4.76 -12.13
C ALA A 18 9.20 -4.54 -11.50
N LEU A 19 8.25 -3.93 -12.23
CA LEU A 19 6.90 -3.71 -11.75
C LEU A 19 6.10 -5.01 -11.62
N VAL A 20 6.28 -5.96 -12.54
CA VAL A 20 5.71 -7.31 -12.44
C VAL A 20 6.22 -8.02 -11.17
N ALA A 21 7.53 -7.96 -10.93
CA ALA A 21 8.12 -8.55 -9.74
C ALA A 21 7.66 -7.84 -8.46
N THR A 22 7.59 -6.49 -8.47
CA THR A 22 7.08 -5.69 -7.36
C THR A 22 5.66 -6.08 -6.99
N TYR A 23 4.76 -6.21 -7.98
CA TYR A 23 3.37 -6.62 -7.76
C TYR A 23 3.26 -8.05 -7.21
N THR A 24 4.07 -8.95 -7.73
CA THR A 24 4.00 -10.38 -7.38
C THR A 24 4.61 -10.67 -6.00
N ASN A 25 5.72 -9.99 -5.66
CA ASN A 25 6.48 -10.26 -4.44
C ASN A 25 6.10 -9.33 -3.27
N SER A 26 5.12 -8.44 -3.45
CA SER A 26 4.76 -7.46 -2.42
C SER A 26 4.04 -8.08 -1.23
N GLY A 27 4.71 -8.19 -0.09
CA GLY A 27 4.08 -8.56 1.18
C GLY A 27 2.99 -7.58 1.63
N LEU A 28 3.08 -6.29 1.25
CA LEU A 28 2.07 -5.29 1.58
C LEU A 28 0.76 -5.53 0.80
N LEU A 29 0.84 -5.94 -0.46
CA LEU A 29 -0.34 -6.36 -1.23
C LEU A 29 -0.97 -7.60 -0.62
N GLU A 30 -0.18 -8.62 -0.25
CA GLU A 30 -0.72 -9.83 0.37
C GLU A 30 -1.37 -9.54 1.73
N GLN A 31 -0.78 -8.69 2.55
CA GLN A 31 -1.39 -8.21 3.79
C GLN A 31 -2.76 -7.57 3.54
N ASN A 32 -2.87 -6.69 2.55
CA ASN A 32 -4.15 -6.01 2.26
C ASN A 32 -5.17 -6.93 1.59
N ARG A 33 -4.75 -7.93 0.82
CA ARG A 33 -5.61 -9.03 0.34
C ARG A 33 -6.18 -9.84 1.51
N ALA A 34 -5.37 -10.12 2.53
CA ALA A 34 -5.84 -10.78 3.75
C ALA A 34 -6.85 -9.91 4.53
N LEU A 35 -6.61 -8.59 4.64
CA LEU A 35 -7.56 -7.66 5.25
C LEU A 35 -8.89 -7.60 4.46
N LEU A 36 -8.85 -7.68 3.13
CA LEU A 36 -10.07 -7.77 2.33
C LEU A 36 -10.84 -9.07 2.61
N ARG A 37 -10.15 -10.23 2.70
CA ARG A 37 -10.78 -11.50 3.11
C ARG A 37 -11.43 -11.40 4.49
N ALA A 38 -10.78 -10.72 5.44
CA ALA A 38 -11.37 -10.47 6.76
C ALA A 38 -12.61 -9.57 6.71
N ALA A 39 -12.64 -8.57 5.84
CA ALA A 39 -13.82 -7.74 5.62
C ALA A 39 -14.98 -8.53 4.97
N ASP A 40 -14.67 -9.43 4.04
CA ASP A 40 -15.64 -10.35 3.42
C ASP A 40 -16.30 -11.27 4.47
N GLU A 41 -15.51 -11.79 5.43
CA GLU A 41 -16.05 -12.56 6.57
C GLU A 41 -16.96 -11.72 7.48
N GLY A 42 -16.75 -10.42 7.56
CA GLY A 42 -17.67 -9.51 8.26
C GLY A 42 -19.07 -9.50 7.65
N VAL A 43 -19.18 -9.67 6.32
CA VAL A 43 -20.49 -9.86 5.65
C VAL A 43 -21.09 -11.21 6.04
N ALA A 44 -20.29 -12.27 6.03
CA ALA A 44 -20.73 -13.61 6.45
C ALA A 44 -21.26 -13.61 7.89
N GLN A 45 -20.54 -12.95 8.82
CA GLN A 45 -20.97 -12.80 10.21
C GLN A 45 -22.28 -12.02 10.32
N SER A 46 -22.47 -10.97 9.52
CA SER A 46 -23.70 -10.19 9.49
C SER A 46 -24.87 -11.01 8.95
N VAL A 47 -24.63 -11.89 7.96
CA VAL A 47 -25.63 -12.84 7.43
C VAL A 47 -25.92 -13.92 8.47
N ALA A 48 -24.91 -14.46 9.14
CA ALA A 48 -25.07 -15.46 10.20
C ALA A 48 -25.99 -14.99 11.33
N ALA A 49 -26.03 -13.68 11.63
CA ALA A 49 -26.95 -13.11 12.61
C ALA A 49 -28.44 -13.27 12.24
N THR A 50 -28.75 -13.58 10.97
CA THR A 50 -30.13 -13.89 10.51
C THR A 50 -30.46 -15.38 10.52
N LEU A 51 -29.49 -16.23 10.87
CA LEU A 51 -29.65 -17.69 10.89
C LEU A 51 -29.93 -18.20 12.33
N PRO A 52 -30.52 -19.39 12.48
CA PRO A 52 -30.77 -19.96 13.80
C PRO A 52 -29.45 -20.26 14.53
N VAL A 53 -29.38 -19.89 15.80
CA VAL A 53 -28.24 -20.17 16.70
C VAL A 53 -28.64 -21.28 17.66
N ILE A 54 -27.88 -22.36 17.70
CA ILE A 54 -28.11 -23.53 18.57
C ILE A 54 -26.98 -23.55 19.63
N ASN A 55 -27.41 -23.56 20.90
CA ASN A 55 -26.51 -23.61 22.04
C ASN A 55 -26.84 -24.82 22.92
N TRP A 56 -25.83 -25.39 23.55
CA TRP A 56 -25.99 -26.35 24.61
C TRP A 56 -25.46 -25.81 25.92
N SER A 57 -26.03 -26.20 27.03
CA SER A 57 -25.56 -25.84 28.35
C SER A 57 -25.84 -26.95 29.36
N VAL A 58 -24.90 -27.13 30.30
CA VAL A 58 -25.15 -27.93 31.51
C VAL A 58 -24.92 -26.99 32.68
N SER A 59 -25.93 -26.89 33.52
CA SER A 59 -25.87 -26.01 34.73
C SER A 59 -26.18 -26.84 35.97
N THR A 60 -25.43 -26.60 37.04
CA THR A 60 -25.66 -27.15 38.37
C THR A 60 -25.79 -25.96 39.33
N ALA A 61 -26.93 -25.88 40.03
CA ALA A 61 -27.21 -24.86 41.03
C ALA A 61 -27.54 -25.53 42.35
N ARG A 62 -26.93 -25.02 43.44
CA ARG A 62 -27.29 -25.40 44.79
C ARG A 62 -28.06 -24.27 45.43
N ASN A 63 -29.34 -24.51 45.67
CA ASN A 63 -30.23 -23.53 46.24
C ASN A 63 -30.34 -23.74 47.76
N PHE A 64 -30.23 -22.67 48.52
CA PHE A 64 -30.40 -22.64 49.96
C PHE A 64 -31.67 -21.85 50.27
N ASN A 65 -32.66 -22.53 50.85
CA ASN A 65 -33.90 -21.90 51.24
C ASN A 65 -34.03 -21.91 52.78
N SER A 66 -33.73 -20.78 53.41
CA SER A 66 -33.79 -20.62 54.87
C SER A 66 -35.23 -20.69 55.41
N ALA A 67 -36.24 -20.42 54.57
CA ALA A 67 -37.67 -20.44 54.95
C ALA A 67 -38.34 -21.77 54.67
N ALA A 68 -37.62 -22.82 54.20
CA ALA A 68 -38.21 -24.13 53.95
C ALA A 68 -38.69 -24.79 55.25
N THR A 69 -39.96 -25.16 55.27
CA THR A 69 -40.59 -25.91 56.36
C THR A 69 -40.68 -27.41 55.99
N PRO A 70 -40.46 -28.35 56.96
CA PRO A 70 -40.58 -29.77 56.65
C PRO A 70 -41.93 -30.11 56.05
N PRO A 71 -41.97 -31.02 55.05
CA PRO A 71 -40.91 -31.91 54.57
C PRO A 71 -39.99 -31.34 53.49
N GLN A 72 -40.02 -30.07 53.15
CA GLN A 72 -39.17 -29.48 52.10
C GLN A 72 -37.69 -29.38 52.59
N PRO A 73 -36.73 -29.82 51.79
CA PRO A 73 -35.32 -29.70 52.17
C PRO A 73 -34.84 -28.25 52.11
N ARG A 74 -34.06 -27.82 53.14
CA ARG A 74 -33.45 -26.49 53.16
C ARG A 74 -32.36 -26.30 52.08
N THR A 75 -31.86 -27.36 51.52
CA THR A 75 -30.89 -27.34 50.42
C THR A 75 -31.36 -28.26 49.32
N SER A 76 -31.39 -27.77 48.09
CA SER A 76 -31.61 -28.55 46.90
C SER A 76 -30.50 -28.34 45.89
N THR A 77 -30.05 -29.38 45.23
CA THR A 77 -29.15 -29.27 44.10
C THR A 77 -29.98 -29.58 42.85
N ALA A 78 -29.89 -28.74 41.86
CA ALA A 78 -30.54 -28.93 40.56
C ALA A 78 -29.48 -28.91 39.48
N THR A 79 -29.39 -29.99 38.73
CA THR A 79 -28.54 -30.10 37.53
C THR A 79 -29.44 -30.19 36.32
N THR A 80 -29.23 -29.36 35.33
CA THR A 80 -30.01 -29.31 34.10
C THR A 80 -29.09 -29.27 32.89
N ALA A 81 -29.27 -30.22 31.97
CA ALA A 81 -28.68 -30.18 30.61
C ALA A 81 -29.75 -29.63 29.62
N ARG A 82 -29.35 -28.65 28.82
CA ARG A 82 -30.27 -27.95 27.92
C ARG A 82 -29.65 -27.78 26.54
N ILE A 83 -30.44 -27.99 25.50
CA ILE A 83 -30.18 -27.52 24.13
C ILE A 83 -31.23 -26.46 23.82
N ALA A 84 -30.80 -25.29 23.38
CA ALA A 84 -31.67 -24.19 23.00
C ALA A 84 -31.34 -23.71 21.60
N ALA A 85 -32.35 -23.41 20.80
CA ALA A 85 -32.20 -22.73 19.52
C ALA A 85 -32.99 -21.42 19.55
N SER A 86 -32.40 -20.37 19.02
CA SER A 86 -33.02 -19.04 18.86
C SER A 86 -32.89 -18.56 17.41
N LEU A 87 -33.96 -17.97 16.89
CA LEU A 87 -34.01 -17.40 15.55
C LEU A 87 -34.77 -16.08 15.58
N THR A 88 -34.11 -15.01 15.13
CA THR A 88 -34.76 -13.72 14.91
C THR A 88 -35.58 -13.77 13.62
N LEU A 89 -36.90 -13.70 13.72
CA LEU A 89 -37.81 -13.68 12.58
C LEU A 89 -38.04 -12.29 12.04
N TYR A 90 -38.01 -11.27 12.89
CA TYR A 90 -38.16 -9.87 12.54
C TYR A 90 -37.44 -8.99 13.56
N ASP A 91 -36.69 -8.00 13.07
CA ASP A 91 -35.91 -7.06 13.90
C ASP A 91 -36.06 -5.60 13.45
N GLY A 92 -37.15 -5.29 12.79
CA GLY A 92 -37.35 -3.95 12.22
C GLY A 92 -36.45 -3.64 11.01
N GLY A 93 -35.76 -4.65 10.46
CA GLY A 93 -34.80 -4.51 9.35
C GLY A 93 -33.37 -4.22 9.79
N ALA A 94 -33.05 -4.29 11.08
CA ALA A 94 -31.73 -3.95 11.60
C ALA A 94 -30.63 -4.86 11.07
N ASN A 95 -30.88 -6.19 10.96
CA ASN A 95 -29.92 -7.15 10.41
C ASN A 95 -29.68 -6.92 8.90
N GLN A 96 -30.73 -6.63 8.13
CA GLN A 96 -30.58 -6.30 6.72
C GLN A 96 -29.71 -5.07 6.51
N LEU A 97 -29.95 -4.00 7.29
CA LEU A 97 -29.15 -2.78 7.25
C LEU A 97 -27.69 -3.01 7.71
N ALA A 98 -27.47 -3.94 8.65
CA ALA A 98 -26.12 -4.36 9.05
C ALA A 98 -25.37 -5.05 7.91
N ILE A 99 -26.04 -5.96 7.19
CA ILE A 99 -25.48 -6.65 6.03
C ILE A 99 -25.12 -5.63 4.93
N GLU A 100 -26.02 -4.68 4.63
CA GLU A 100 -25.76 -3.63 3.64
C GLU A 100 -24.61 -2.72 4.05
N ALA A 101 -24.53 -2.32 5.31
CA ALA A 101 -23.42 -1.51 5.83
C ALA A 101 -22.09 -2.27 5.72
N GLN A 102 -22.07 -3.58 6.04
CA GLN A 102 -20.87 -4.38 5.91
C GLN A 102 -20.42 -4.58 4.46
N LYS A 103 -21.34 -4.66 3.51
CA LYS A 103 -21.02 -4.67 2.07
C LYS A 103 -20.35 -3.38 1.63
N GLU A 104 -20.81 -2.23 2.12
CA GLU A 104 -20.15 -0.94 1.84
C GLU A 104 -18.73 -0.89 2.44
N ILE A 105 -18.51 -1.49 3.62
CA ILE A 105 -17.17 -1.63 4.21
C ILE A 105 -16.27 -2.49 3.33
N VAL A 106 -16.76 -3.59 2.75
CA VAL A 106 -16.02 -4.42 1.79
C VAL A 106 -15.64 -3.59 0.56
N LEU A 107 -16.57 -2.80 0.01
CA LEU A 107 -16.29 -1.95 -1.14
C LEU A 107 -15.25 -0.88 -0.81
N SER A 108 -15.30 -0.28 0.38
CA SER A 108 -14.26 0.64 0.90
C SER A 108 -12.90 -0.05 0.96
N THR A 109 -12.82 -1.26 1.54
CA THR A 109 -11.57 -2.03 1.65
C THR A 109 -11.00 -2.42 0.27
N ARG A 110 -11.85 -2.68 -0.73
CA ARG A 110 -11.41 -2.90 -2.13
C ARG A 110 -10.75 -1.67 -2.73
N GLN A 111 -11.25 -0.48 -2.43
CA GLN A 111 -10.63 0.76 -2.90
C GLN A 111 -9.30 1.02 -2.16
N SER A 112 -9.24 0.71 -0.86
CA SER A 112 -7.99 0.76 -0.08
C SER A 112 -6.92 -0.18 -0.68
N LEU A 113 -7.28 -1.41 -1.06
CA LEU A 113 -6.35 -2.33 -1.75
C LEU A 113 -5.82 -1.72 -3.07
N ARG A 114 -6.66 -1.02 -3.84
CA ARG A 114 -6.22 -0.31 -5.05
C ARG A 114 -5.26 0.83 -4.75
N SER A 115 -5.48 1.58 -3.66
CA SER A 115 -4.53 2.63 -3.22
C SER A 115 -3.18 2.02 -2.87
N VAL A 116 -3.17 0.92 -2.12
CA VAL A 116 -1.94 0.19 -1.78
C VAL A 116 -1.22 -0.37 -3.03
N GLU A 117 -1.96 -0.83 -4.03
CA GLU A 117 -1.38 -1.27 -5.30
C GLU A 117 -0.60 -0.13 -5.97
N GLN A 118 -1.15 1.08 -5.98
CA GLN A 118 -0.48 2.26 -6.54
C GLN A 118 0.78 2.62 -5.78
N ASP A 119 0.73 2.61 -4.44
CA ASP A 119 1.87 2.90 -3.59
C ASP A 119 3.01 1.89 -3.81
N VAL A 120 2.68 0.61 -3.91
CA VAL A 120 3.62 -0.48 -4.17
C VAL A 120 4.27 -0.32 -5.54
N LEU A 121 3.48 -0.09 -6.59
CA LEU A 121 4.00 0.10 -7.94
C LEU A 121 4.84 1.36 -8.05
N PHE A 122 4.42 2.46 -7.42
CA PHE A 122 5.19 3.70 -7.41
C PHE A 122 6.54 3.55 -6.70
N ARG A 123 6.57 2.85 -5.56
CA ARG A 123 7.80 2.49 -4.88
C ARG A 123 8.72 1.64 -5.76
N GLY A 124 8.16 0.71 -6.54
CA GLY A 124 8.89 -0.07 -7.54
C GLY A 124 9.53 0.80 -8.63
N VAL A 125 8.78 1.79 -9.17
CA VAL A 125 9.32 2.77 -10.13
C VAL A 125 10.49 3.54 -9.52
N GLN A 126 10.32 4.08 -8.31
CA GLN A 126 11.36 4.85 -7.61
C GLN A 126 12.62 4.00 -7.37
N ALA A 127 12.44 2.78 -6.87
CA ALA A 127 13.55 1.87 -6.59
C ALA A 127 14.35 1.52 -7.87
N PHE A 128 13.65 1.21 -8.97
CA PHE A 128 14.28 0.93 -10.27
C PHE A 128 15.07 2.14 -10.78
N MET A 129 14.46 3.31 -10.77
CA MET A 129 15.06 4.54 -11.29
C MET A 129 16.22 5.02 -10.42
N ASN A 130 16.15 4.84 -9.10
CA ASN A 130 17.25 5.16 -8.19
C ASN A 130 18.47 4.26 -8.42
N VAL A 131 18.29 2.94 -8.59
CA VAL A 131 19.42 2.04 -8.93
C VAL A 131 20.07 2.47 -10.25
N ARG A 132 19.27 2.85 -11.25
CA ARG A 132 19.78 3.36 -12.51
C ARG A 132 20.60 4.63 -12.31
N ARG A 133 20.07 5.62 -11.60
CA ARG A 133 20.74 6.89 -11.29
C ARG A 133 22.09 6.66 -10.61
N GLU A 134 22.12 5.85 -9.56
CA GLU A 134 23.34 5.61 -8.81
C GLU A 134 24.40 4.82 -9.60
N ARG A 135 23.97 3.92 -10.50
CA ARG A 135 24.91 3.26 -11.44
C ARG A 135 25.54 4.25 -12.40
N GLU A 136 24.76 5.15 -12.97
CA GLU A 136 25.26 6.19 -13.87
C GLU A 136 26.19 7.15 -13.10
N PHE A 137 25.88 7.48 -11.85
CA PHE A 137 26.78 8.28 -10.99
C PHE A 137 28.10 7.57 -10.68
N VAL A 138 28.08 6.29 -10.33
CA VAL A 138 29.32 5.53 -10.12
C VAL A 138 30.17 5.53 -11.37
N GLN A 139 29.58 5.29 -12.55
CA GLN A 139 30.30 5.32 -13.82
C GLN A 139 30.89 6.71 -14.11
N LEU A 140 30.11 7.77 -13.86
CA LEU A 140 30.56 9.16 -14.01
C LEU A 140 31.77 9.47 -13.09
N ARG A 141 31.69 9.07 -11.80
CA ARG A 141 32.78 9.27 -10.84
C ARG A 141 34.02 8.43 -11.15
N GLN A 142 33.86 7.22 -11.69
CA GLN A 142 34.99 6.39 -12.17
C GLN A 142 35.71 7.05 -13.34
N ASN A 143 34.98 7.57 -14.32
CA ASN A 143 35.56 8.28 -15.46
C ASN A 143 36.29 9.54 -15.00
N ASN A 144 35.70 10.32 -14.10
CA ASN A 144 36.34 11.51 -13.54
C ASN A 144 37.62 11.17 -12.75
N LEU A 145 37.62 10.10 -11.94
CA LEU A 145 38.82 9.65 -11.23
C LEU A 145 39.96 9.33 -12.22
N GLY A 146 39.62 8.67 -13.34
CA GLY A 146 40.58 8.38 -14.40
C GLY A 146 41.18 9.65 -15.01
N LEU A 147 40.33 10.64 -15.29
CA LEU A 147 40.76 11.93 -15.86
C LEU A 147 41.63 12.73 -14.88
N ILE A 148 41.22 12.89 -13.64
CA ILE A 148 42.01 13.58 -12.59
C ILE A 148 43.36 12.88 -12.37
N THR A 149 43.44 11.57 -12.48
CA THR A 149 44.69 10.80 -12.37
C THR A 149 45.64 11.16 -13.51
N GLN A 150 45.13 11.31 -14.73
CA GLN A 150 45.93 11.77 -15.89
C GLN A 150 46.38 13.22 -15.75
N GLU A 151 45.51 14.12 -15.28
CA GLU A 151 45.86 15.51 -15.06
C GLU A 151 46.93 15.68 -13.96
N LEU A 152 46.88 14.87 -12.89
CA LEU A 152 47.95 14.85 -11.88
C LEU A 152 49.28 14.40 -12.46
N GLN A 153 49.27 13.36 -13.29
CA GLN A 153 50.50 12.91 -13.95
C GLN A 153 51.07 14.02 -14.87
N ALA A 154 50.21 14.65 -15.68
CA ALA A 154 50.64 15.76 -16.51
C ALA A 154 51.19 16.95 -15.72
N ALA A 155 50.59 17.28 -14.56
CA ALA A 155 51.07 18.32 -13.66
C ALA A 155 52.44 17.96 -13.08
N ARG A 156 52.71 16.70 -12.72
CA ARG A 156 54.02 16.24 -12.25
C ARG A 156 55.07 16.30 -13.33
N ASP A 157 54.76 15.85 -14.54
CA ASP A 157 55.68 15.87 -15.67
C ASP A 157 56.09 17.30 -16.05
N ARG A 158 55.16 18.28 -16.02
CA ARG A 158 55.44 19.70 -16.23
C ARG A 158 56.23 20.35 -15.08
N PHE A 159 56.01 19.90 -13.85
CA PHE A 159 56.79 20.36 -12.70
C PHE A 159 58.25 19.93 -12.81
N ASP A 160 58.51 18.72 -13.23
CA ASP A 160 59.85 18.16 -13.39
C ASP A 160 60.69 18.92 -14.43
N VAL A 161 60.02 19.51 -15.44
CA VAL A 161 60.66 20.40 -16.42
C VAL A 161 60.60 21.90 -16.09
N GLY A 162 59.98 22.24 -14.95
CA GLY A 162 59.94 23.63 -14.42
C GLY A 162 58.83 24.51 -15.02
N GLU A 163 57.81 23.96 -15.70
CA GLU A 163 56.74 24.70 -16.35
C GLU A 163 55.60 25.09 -15.38
N VAL A 164 55.42 24.35 -14.29
CA VAL A 164 54.38 24.60 -13.27
C VAL A 164 54.97 24.59 -11.89
N THR A 165 54.20 25.08 -10.89
CA THR A 165 54.64 25.20 -9.50
C THR A 165 54.33 23.95 -8.69
N ARG A 166 54.99 23.77 -7.54
CA ARG A 166 54.64 22.69 -6.60
C ARG A 166 53.21 22.86 -6.07
N THR A 167 52.68 24.08 -6.04
CA THR A 167 51.30 24.38 -5.65
C THR A 167 50.32 23.74 -6.63
N ASP A 168 50.60 23.78 -7.93
CA ASP A 168 49.73 23.15 -8.97
C ASP A 168 49.66 21.63 -8.81
N VAL A 169 50.80 20.97 -8.51
CA VAL A 169 50.85 19.54 -8.23
C VAL A 169 50.05 19.23 -6.96
N SER A 170 50.22 20.00 -5.88
CA SER A 170 49.47 19.78 -4.64
C SER A 170 47.97 19.99 -4.82
N LEU A 171 47.56 20.91 -5.70
CA LEU A 171 46.14 21.11 -6.04
C LEU A 171 45.55 19.91 -6.78
N ALA A 172 46.26 19.35 -7.74
CA ALA A 172 45.87 18.14 -8.44
C ALA A 172 45.83 16.94 -7.50
N GLU A 173 46.76 16.79 -6.55
CA GLU A 173 46.74 15.75 -5.52
C GLU A 173 45.50 15.87 -4.61
N ALA A 174 45.14 17.09 -4.20
CA ALA A 174 43.95 17.35 -3.40
C ALA A 174 42.65 16.99 -4.18
N ARG A 175 42.60 17.31 -5.49
CA ARG A 175 41.48 16.94 -6.36
C ARG A 175 41.37 15.42 -6.54
N LEU A 176 42.49 14.72 -6.68
CA LEU A 176 42.49 13.25 -6.74
C LEU A 176 41.90 12.61 -5.48
N ALA A 177 42.33 13.06 -4.31
CA ALA A 177 41.82 12.59 -3.04
C ALA A 177 40.30 12.86 -2.90
N ALA A 178 39.84 14.04 -3.31
CA ALA A 178 38.42 14.40 -3.33
C ALA A 178 37.63 13.49 -4.29
N SER A 179 38.15 13.24 -5.50
CA SER A 179 37.52 12.32 -6.51
C SER A 179 37.41 10.88 -5.99
N GLN A 180 38.44 10.36 -5.29
CA GLN A 180 38.40 9.05 -4.63
C GLN A 180 37.30 8.97 -3.56
N SER A 181 37.19 10.02 -2.72
CA SER A 181 36.13 10.10 -1.71
C SER A 181 34.73 10.14 -2.34
N GLN A 182 34.55 10.92 -3.41
CA GLN A 182 33.27 11.01 -4.12
C GLN A 182 32.88 9.69 -4.79
N LEU A 183 33.84 8.94 -5.36
CA LEU A 183 33.58 7.60 -5.90
C LEU A 183 33.15 6.63 -4.81
N ALA A 184 33.85 6.64 -3.67
CA ALA A 184 33.46 5.78 -2.53
C ALA A 184 32.04 6.11 -2.02
N ALA A 185 31.69 7.39 -1.94
CA ALA A 185 30.34 7.84 -1.58
C ALA A 185 29.29 7.36 -2.59
N ALA A 186 29.53 7.50 -3.91
CA ALA A 186 28.62 7.01 -4.95
C ALA A 186 28.44 5.48 -4.92
N GLN A 187 29.51 4.73 -4.66
CA GLN A 187 29.43 3.28 -4.47
C GLN A 187 28.57 2.90 -3.24
N GLY A 188 28.70 3.68 -2.15
CA GLY A 188 27.86 3.51 -0.96
C GLY A 188 26.36 3.79 -1.26
N GLN A 189 26.07 4.87 -2.00
CA GLN A 189 24.71 5.22 -2.41
C GLN A 189 24.11 4.15 -3.35
N LEU A 190 24.90 3.63 -4.29
CA LEU A 190 24.46 2.50 -5.13
C LEU A 190 24.13 1.27 -4.30
N SER A 191 24.94 0.95 -3.29
CA SER A 191 24.67 -0.19 -2.41
C SER A 191 23.34 -0.01 -1.66
N GLN A 192 23.07 1.19 -1.15
CA GLN A 192 21.78 1.51 -0.51
C GLN A 192 20.60 1.41 -1.49
N ALA A 193 20.74 1.94 -2.71
CA ALA A 193 19.71 1.85 -3.73
C ALA A 193 19.42 0.38 -4.15
N VAL A 194 20.45 -0.47 -4.17
CA VAL A 194 20.29 -1.91 -4.45
C VAL A 194 19.52 -2.62 -3.32
N GLU A 195 19.77 -2.30 -2.06
CA GLU A 195 19.03 -2.87 -0.94
C GLU A 195 17.57 -2.38 -0.92
N GLU A 196 17.31 -1.08 -1.20
CA GLU A 196 15.94 -0.58 -1.35
C GLU A 196 15.22 -1.25 -2.53
N TYR A 197 15.91 -1.47 -3.64
CA TYR A 197 15.36 -2.21 -4.77
C TYR A 197 14.97 -3.64 -4.40
N ARG A 198 15.85 -4.36 -3.67
CA ARG A 198 15.53 -5.70 -3.17
C ARG A 198 14.33 -5.71 -2.25
N ALA A 199 14.22 -4.70 -1.38
CA ALA A 199 13.08 -4.58 -0.47
C ALA A 199 11.77 -4.26 -1.21
N ALA A 200 11.81 -3.47 -2.28
CA ALA A 200 10.63 -3.07 -3.04
C ALA A 200 10.21 -4.11 -4.09
N VAL A 201 11.18 -4.73 -4.79
CA VAL A 201 10.93 -5.61 -5.95
C VAL A 201 11.02 -7.09 -5.58
N GLY A 202 11.72 -7.42 -4.49
CA GLY A 202 11.93 -8.80 -4.06
C GLY A 202 13.00 -9.57 -4.85
N LEU A 203 13.68 -8.92 -5.82
CA LEU A 203 14.70 -9.51 -6.67
C LEU A 203 15.97 -8.64 -6.69
N ALA A 204 17.10 -9.23 -7.09
CA ALA A 204 18.29 -8.44 -7.35
C ALA A 204 18.15 -7.65 -8.67
N PRO A 205 18.62 -6.38 -8.72
CA PRO A 205 18.55 -5.59 -9.96
C PRO A 205 19.44 -6.21 -11.06
N GLY A 206 18.86 -6.38 -12.24
CA GLY A 206 19.55 -6.80 -13.47
C GLY A 206 20.31 -5.66 -14.15
N ALA A 207 20.67 -5.82 -15.43
CA ALA A 207 21.19 -4.72 -16.23
C ALA A 207 20.04 -3.71 -16.44
N SER A 208 20.20 -2.47 -15.96
CA SER A 208 19.14 -1.46 -16.04
C SER A 208 18.86 -1.08 -17.48
N GLY A 209 17.73 -1.55 -18.02
CA GLY A 209 17.22 -1.15 -19.33
C GLY A 209 16.76 0.31 -19.35
N ASN A 210 16.50 0.83 -20.55
CA ASN A 210 15.94 2.17 -20.71
C ASN A 210 14.49 2.19 -20.20
N ALA A 211 14.19 3.11 -19.29
CA ALA A 211 12.82 3.44 -18.89
C ALA A 211 12.41 4.76 -19.55
N SER A 212 11.23 4.76 -20.16
CA SER A 212 10.65 5.96 -20.77
C SER A 212 9.64 6.59 -19.80
N PRO A 213 9.49 7.93 -19.83
CA PRO A 213 8.41 8.60 -19.09
C PRO A 213 7.04 8.03 -19.47
N ALA A 214 6.17 7.91 -18.49
CA ALA A 214 4.79 7.51 -18.74
C ALA A 214 4.08 8.54 -19.63
N PRO A 215 3.17 8.12 -20.55
CA PRO A 215 2.44 9.04 -21.39
C PRO A 215 1.42 9.83 -20.55
N VAL A 216 1.62 11.13 -20.41
CA VAL A 216 0.68 12.06 -19.77
C VAL A 216 0.15 12.99 -20.85
N SER A 217 -1.07 12.73 -21.34
CA SER A 217 -1.69 13.45 -22.43
C SER A 217 -2.78 14.46 -21.99
N GLN A 218 -3.29 14.34 -20.76
CA GLN A 218 -4.35 15.17 -20.21
C GLN A 218 -3.81 16.52 -19.75
N SER A 219 -4.66 17.54 -19.79
CA SER A 219 -4.39 18.81 -19.13
C SER A 219 -4.52 18.70 -17.61
N LEU A 220 -3.94 19.62 -16.86
CA LEU A 220 -4.03 19.64 -15.40
C LEU A 220 -5.50 19.61 -14.91
N GLU A 221 -6.36 20.41 -15.51
CA GLU A 221 -7.77 20.50 -15.08
C GLU A 221 -8.56 19.23 -15.42
N GLU A 222 -8.30 18.61 -16.56
CA GLU A 222 -8.87 17.31 -16.91
C GLU A 222 -8.41 16.22 -15.96
N ALA A 223 -7.13 16.22 -15.60
CA ALA A 223 -6.54 15.26 -14.67
C ALA A 223 -7.13 15.39 -13.25
N LYS A 224 -7.28 16.63 -12.74
CA LYS A 224 -7.96 16.89 -11.47
C LYS A 224 -9.42 16.42 -11.51
N ALA A 225 -10.16 16.78 -12.56
CA ALA A 225 -11.55 16.36 -12.70
C ALA A 225 -11.70 14.85 -12.81
N PHE A 226 -10.75 14.15 -13.44
CA PHE A 226 -10.72 12.71 -13.52
C PHE A 226 -10.41 12.09 -12.14
N ALA A 227 -9.36 12.57 -11.46
CA ALA A 227 -8.94 12.08 -10.17
C ALA A 227 -10.06 12.21 -9.11
N VAL A 228 -10.73 13.36 -9.04
CA VAL A 228 -11.84 13.57 -8.10
C VAL A 228 -12.99 12.57 -8.30
N ARG A 229 -13.19 12.07 -9.51
CA ARG A 229 -14.27 11.11 -9.80
C ARG A 229 -13.84 9.65 -9.60
N ASN A 230 -12.56 9.33 -9.83
CA ASN A 230 -12.11 7.95 -10.01
C ASN A 230 -11.02 7.51 -9.02
N HIS A 231 -10.43 8.45 -8.24
CA HIS A 231 -9.32 8.10 -7.36
C HIS A 231 -9.78 7.15 -6.24
N PRO A 232 -9.08 6.01 -6.03
CA PRO A 232 -9.49 5.00 -5.05
C PRO A 232 -9.68 5.57 -3.64
N ALA A 233 -8.83 6.47 -3.18
CA ALA A 233 -8.96 7.08 -1.85
C ALA A 233 -10.26 7.89 -1.67
N ILE A 234 -10.78 8.50 -2.73
CA ILE A 234 -12.08 9.21 -2.67
C ILE A 234 -13.23 8.19 -2.65
N LEU A 235 -13.16 7.15 -3.50
CA LEU A 235 -14.16 6.09 -3.55
C LEU A 235 -14.23 5.31 -2.23
N GLU A 236 -13.09 5.06 -1.58
CA GLU A 236 -12.98 4.45 -0.25
C GLU A 236 -13.81 5.23 0.78
N VAL A 237 -13.60 6.55 0.86
CA VAL A 237 -14.34 7.39 1.82
C VAL A 237 -15.81 7.52 1.43
N GLN A 238 -16.16 7.51 0.14
CA GLN A 238 -17.57 7.50 -0.29
C GLN A 238 -18.30 6.25 0.21
N HIS A 239 -17.72 5.07 0.09
CA HIS A 239 -18.27 3.83 0.64
C HIS A 239 -18.34 3.86 2.17
N SER A 240 -17.35 4.47 2.83
CA SER A 240 -17.38 4.67 4.28
C SER A 240 -18.53 5.59 4.72
N VAL A 241 -18.84 6.64 3.95
CA VAL A 241 -20.02 7.50 4.21
C VAL A 241 -21.32 6.69 4.02
N ALA A 242 -21.42 5.88 2.96
CA ALA A 242 -22.60 5.03 2.72
C ALA A 242 -22.81 4.02 3.87
N ALA A 243 -21.74 3.39 4.35
CA ALA A 243 -21.79 2.50 5.53
C ALA A 243 -22.26 3.23 6.80
N ALA A 244 -21.78 4.46 7.02
CA ALA A 244 -22.22 5.28 8.16
C ALA A 244 -23.70 5.68 8.06
N GLU A 245 -24.22 5.98 6.88
CA GLU A 245 -25.65 6.26 6.66
C GLU A 245 -26.54 5.03 6.93
N LEU A 246 -26.11 3.86 6.49
CA LEU A 246 -26.78 2.60 6.80
C LEU A 246 -26.76 2.29 8.31
N SER A 247 -25.65 2.63 8.98
CA SER A 247 -25.52 2.48 10.44
C SER A 247 -26.49 3.39 11.21
N ILE A 248 -26.77 4.61 10.71
CA ILE A 248 -27.80 5.49 11.29
C ILE A 248 -29.17 4.82 11.18
N ARG A 249 -29.56 4.36 9.99
CA ARG A 249 -30.84 3.68 9.75
C ARG A 249 -31.00 2.44 10.62
N ARG A 250 -29.88 1.69 10.83
CA ARG A 250 -29.85 0.55 11.76
C ARG A 250 -30.08 1.00 13.20
N GLY A 251 -29.46 2.09 13.64
CA GLY A 251 -29.68 2.68 14.96
C GLY A 251 -31.14 3.15 15.16
N GLU A 252 -31.77 3.71 14.13
CA GLU A 252 -33.19 4.10 14.12
C GLU A 252 -34.14 2.87 14.18
N ALA A 253 -33.70 1.74 13.61
CA ALA A 253 -34.49 0.51 13.70
C ALA A 253 -34.55 -0.06 15.11
N ALA A 254 -33.67 0.31 16.03
CA ALA A 254 -33.64 -0.17 17.41
C ALA A 254 -34.89 0.23 18.27
N VAL A 255 -35.70 1.18 17.80
CA VAL A 255 -36.99 1.50 18.45
C VAL A 255 -38.15 0.58 17.97
N ARG A 256 -37.92 -0.20 16.89
CA ARG A 256 -38.95 -1.09 16.36
C ARG A 256 -39.02 -2.37 17.18
N PRO A 257 -40.18 -3.01 17.24
CA PRO A 257 -40.29 -4.31 17.90
C PRO A 257 -39.51 -5.40 17.15
N ASN A 258 -39.06 -6.39 17.90
CA ASN A 258 -38.45 -7.61 17.37
C ASN A 258 -39.38 -8.82 17.62
N LEU A 259 -39.30 -9.83 16.75
CA LEU A 259 -39.96 -11.12 16.87
C LEU A 259 -38.88 -12.20 16.85
N SER A 260 -38.78 -12.98 17.91
CA SER A 260 -37.89 -14.14 17.99
C SER A 260 -38.69 -15.43 18.19
N LEU A 261 -38.17 -16.50 17.61
CA LEU A 261 -38.59 -17.87 17.89
C LEU A 261 -37.52 -18.53 18.76
N ASP A 262 -37.93 -18.97 19.95
CA ASP A 262 -37.06 -19.64 20.89
C ASP A 262 -37.58 -21.05 21.16
N THR A 263 -36.73 -22.06 21.03
CA THR A 263 -37.06 -23.43 21.36
C THR A 263 -35.98 -24.05 22.22
N SER A 264 -36.38 -24.92 23.14
CA SER A 264 -35.39 -25.61 23.96
C SER A 264 -35.92 -26.96 24.43
N VAL A 265 -35.00 -27.91 24.59
CA VAL A 265 -35.20 -29.19 25.26
C VAL A 265 -34.24 -29.26 26.43
N ALA A 266 -34.73 -29.64 27.60
CA ALA A 266 -33.91 -29.78 28.80
C ALA A 266 -34.21 -31.06 29.54
N VAL A 267 -33.23 -31.65 30.17
CA VAL A 267 -33.30 -32.82 31.05
C VAL A 267 -32.70 -32.45 32.37
N ASN A 268 -33.46 -32.73 33.45
CA ASN A 268 -33.02 -32.48 34.83
C ASN A 268 -32.23 -33.68 35.40
N GLN A 269 -31.74 -33.56 36.63
CA GLN A 269 -31.00 -34.61 37.37
C GLN A 269 -31.83 -35.88 37.62
N ASP A 270 -33.17 -35.79 37.60
CA ASP A 270 -34.11 -36.89 37.83
C ASP A 270 -34.55 -37.52 36.50
N PHE A 271 -33.88 -37.12 35.39
CA PHE A 271 -34.20 -37.51 34.02
C PHE A 271 -35.56 -37.08 33.52
N ASP A 272 -36.16 -36.06 34.16
CA ASP A 272 -37.39 -35.49 33.62
C ASP A 272 -37.07 -34.60 32.41
N GLU A 273 -37.78 -34.83 31.33
CA GLU A 273 -37.61 -34.09 30.07
C GLU A 273 -38.62 -32.95 30.00
N SER A 274 -38.15 -31.80 29.52
CA SER A 274 -39.01 -30.67 29.23
C SER A 274 -38.70 -30.11 27.87
N ALA A 275 -39.71 -29.76 27.08
CA ALA A 275 -39.58 -29.12 25.78
C ALA A 275 -40.43 -27.84 25.80
N GLN A 276 -39.85 -26.76 25.24
CA GLN A 276 -40.51 -25.46 25.13
C GLN A 276 -40.32 -24.93 23.71
N ILE A 277 -41.37 -24.37 23.14
CA ILE A 277 -41.36 -23.55 21.94
C ILE A 277 -42.10 -22.25 22.28
N GLY A 278 -41.52 -21.12 21.95
CA GLY A 278 -42.08 -19.80 22.23
C GLY A 278 -41.79 -18.78 21.15
N LEU A 279 -42.73 -17.92 20.91
CA LEU A 279 -42.57 -16.71 20.10
C LEU A 279 -42.59 -15.53 21.06
N THR A 280 -41.55 -14.70 20.98
CA THR A 280 -41.44 -13.48 21.76
C THR A 280 -41.48 -12.27 20.80
N PHE A 281 -42.54 -11.46 20.96
CA PHE A 281 -42.67 -10.18 20.26
C PHE A 281 -42.59 -9.06 21.29
N GLY A 282 -41.61 -8.17 21.11
CA GLY A 282 -41.36 -7.11 22.07
C GLY A 282 -40.45 -6.01 21.52
N GLY A 283 -40.42 -4.90 22.22
CA GLY A 283 -39.58 -3.76 21.88
C GLY A 283 -39.56 -2.72 23.01
N PRO A 284 -38.64 -1.74 22.96
CA PRO A 284 -38.53 -0.71 23.99
C PRO A 284 -39.68 0.27 23.89
N ILE A 285 -40.38 0.49 25.04
CA ILE A 285 -41.37 1.56 25.18
C ILE A 285 -40.63 2.85 25.60
N TYR A 286 -39.67 2.71 26.52
CA TYR A 286 -38.87 3.81 27.03
C TYR A 286 -37.45 3.32 27.34
N SER A 287 -36.42 3.99 26.78
CA SER A 287 -35.01 3.61 26.91
C SER A 287 -34.16 4.68 27.65
N GLY A 288 -34.78 5.58 28.38
CA GLY A 288 -34.05 6.66 29.09
C GLY A 288 -33.25 7.60 28.17
N GLY A 289 -33.63 7.69 26.87
CA GLY A 289 -32.92 8.51 25.88
C GLY A 289 -31.70 7.84 25.24
N THR A 290 -31.34 6.62 25.63
CA THR A 290 -30.14 5.90 25.10
C THR A 290 -30.17 5.74 23.60
N ILE A 291 -31.27 5.23 23.00
CA ILE A 291 -31.40 5.04 21.56
C ILE A 291 -31.27 6.37 20.81
N SER A 292 -31.95 7.41 21.27
CA SER A 292 -31.85 8.74 20.66
C SER A 292 -30.43 9.32 20.72
N SER A 293 -29.72 9.08 21.83
CA SER A 293 -28.32 9.48 21.98
C SER A 293 -27.39 8.70 21.02
N GLN A 294 -27.60 7.39 20.89
CA GLN A 294 -26.85 6.56 19.94
C GLN A 294 -27.08 7.00 18.49
N VAL A 295 -28.31 7.33 18.09
CA VAL A 295 -28.61 7.84 16.75
C VAL A 295 -27.89 9.18 16.51
N ARG A 296 -27.93 10.12 17.47
CA ARG A 296 -27.17 11.38 17.36
C ARG A 296 -25.66 11.17 17.26
N GLN A 297 -25.12 10.20 18.00
CA GLN A 297 -23.70 9.81 17.91
C GLN A 297 -23.35 9.30 16.51
N LEU A 298 -24.19 8.42 15.94
CA LEU A 298 -24.01 7.89 14.58
C LEU A 298 -24.10 9.01 13.52
N GLN A 299 -25.01 9.96 13.70
CA GLN A 299 -25.13 11.15 12.85
C GLN A 299 -23.86 12.00 12.91
N ALA A 300 -23.32 12.26 14.09
CA ALA A 300 -22.07 12.99 14.26
C ALA A 300 -20.88 12.26 13.61
N ASN A 301 -20.81 10.93 13.73
CA ASN A 301 -19.79 10.11 13.09
C ASN A 301 -19.90 10.17 11.54
N ARG A 302 -21.13 10.09 10.98
CA ARG A 302 -21.35 10.27 9.54
C ARG A 302 -20.89 11.67 9.10
N ASP A 303 -21.19 12.73 9.85
CA ASP A 303 -20.81 14.10 9.50
C ASP A 303 -19.29 14.26 9.53
N ALA A 304 -18.60 13.62 10.49
CA ALA A 304 -17.14 13.54 10.50
C ALA A 304 -16.57 12.82 9.27
N THR A 305 -17.18 11.70 8.85
CA THR A 305 -16.76 10.95 7.65
C THR A 305 -17.02 11.78 6.37
N ARG A 306 -18.13 12.52 6.28
CA ARG A 306 -18.39 13.45 5.18
C ARG A 306 -17.39 14.59 5.10
N ALA A 307 -16.98 15.14 6.24
CA ALA A 307 -15.90 16.12 6.28
C ALA A 307 -14.58 15.50 5.81
N GLY A 308 -14.30 14.23 6.18
CA GLY A 308 -13.17 13.45 5.66
C GLY A 308 -13.19 13.31 4.13
N LEU A 309 -14.36 13.10 3.53
CA LEU A 309 -14.51 13.05 2.07
C LEU A 309 -14.14 14.39 1.41
N HIS A 310 -14.54 15.50 2.01
CA HIS A 310 -14.17 16.82 1.50
C HIS A 310 -12.64 17.05 1.59
N LEU A 311 -12.02 16.65 2.70
CA LEU A 311 -10.57 16.72 2.87
C LEU A 311 -9.82 15.81 1.88
N ALA A 312 -10.30 14.59 1.66
CA ALA A 312 -9.73 13.67 0.68
C ALA A 312 -9.76 14.28 -0.74
N ARG A 313 -10.89 14.90 -1.10
CA ARG A 313 -11.01 15.59 -2.41
C ARG A 313 -9.98 16.70 -2.56
N ILE A 314 -9.87 17.60 -1.58
CA ILE A 314 -8.89 18.70 -1.61
C ILE A 314 -7.47 18.15 -1.66
N GLY A 315 -7.18 17.11 -0.88
CA GLY A 315 -5.86 16.46 -0.86
C GLY A 315 -5.49 15.87 -2.22
N ILE A 316 -6.41 15.18 -2.91
CA ILE A 316 -6.17 14.63 -4.23
C ILE A 316 -6.01 15.74 -5.29
N GLU A 317 -6.84 16.77 -5.27
CA GLU A 317 -6.67 17.93 -6.17
C GLU A 317 -5.30 18.58 -6.01
N GLN A 318 -4.82 18.72 -4.76
CA GLN A 318 -3.48 19.22 -4.44
C GLN A 318 -2.37 18.28 -4.92
N GLN A 319 -2.51 16.97 -4.68
CA GLN A 319 -1.52 15.97 -5.12
C GLN A 319 -1.36 15.96 -6.64
N VAL A 320 -2.46 15.99 -7.39
CA VAL A 320 -2.42 16.11 -8.85
C VAL A 320 -1.72 17.40 -9.28
N GLY A 321 -2.06 18.53 -8.64
CA GLY A 321 -1.42 19.82 -8.93
C GLY A 321 0.10 19.77 -8.70
N ASN A 322 0.52 19.23 -7.58
CA ASN A 322 1.93 19.07 -7.23
C ASN A 322 2.67 18.13 -8.19
N ALA A 323 2.05 17.01 -8.57
CA ALA A 323 2.63 16.04 -9.50
C ALA A 323 2.82 16.64 -10.90
N TYR A 324 1.86 17.42 -11.39
CA TYR A 324 1.98 18.14 -12.67
C TYR A 324 3.07 19.21 -12.63
N ALA A 325 3.14 19.99 -11.55
CA ALA A 325 4.20 20.99 -11.37
C ALA A 325 5.59 20.32 -11.35
N ALA A 326 5.73 19.21 -10.60
CA ALA A 326 6.97 18.44 -10.57
C ALA A 326 7.36 17.89 -11.95
N LEU A 327 6.41 17.38 -12.74
CA LEU A 327 6.67 16.92 -14.09
C LEU A 327 7.11 18.05 -15.02
N GLN A 328 6.49 19.23 -14.92
CA GLN A 328 6.90 20.39 -15.71
C GLN A 328 8.32 20.84 -15.35
N VAL A 329 8.65 20.90 -14.05
CA VAL A 329 10.01 21.23 -13.59
C VAL A 329 11.01 20.18 -14.10
N ALA A 330 10.71 18.89 -13.97
CA ALA A 330 11.60 17.82 -14.43
C ALA A 330 11.87 17.88 -15.93
N ARG A 331 10.85 18.15 -16.75
CA ARG A 331 11.00 18.35 -18.21
C ARG A 331 11.87 19.56 -18.55
N ALA A 332 11.62 20.69 -17.89
CA ALA A 332 12.41 21.91 -18.08
C ALA A 332 13.87 21.69 -17.65
N SER A 333 14.09 21.03 -16.50
CA SER A 333 15.44 20.69 -16.00
C SER A 333 16.17 19.76 -16.96
N ARG A 334 15.50 18.75 -17.54
CA ARG A 334 16.11 17.88 -18.54
C ARG A 334 16.56 18.68 -19.77
N GLN A 335 15.68 19.53 -20.31
CA GLN A 335 16.00 20.35 -21.49
C GLN A 335 17.16 21.34 -21.19
N ALA A 336 17.15 21.96 -20.03
CA ALA A 336 18.21 22.88 -19.59
C ALA A 336 19.54 22.15 -19.38
N SER A 337 19.53 20.95 -18.78
CA SER A 337 20.73 20.16 -18.54
C SER A 337 21.37 19.64 -19.83
N GLU A 338 20.59 19.35 -20.87
CA GLU A 338 21.11 19.00 -22.21
C GLU A 338 21.89 20.17 -22.85
N GLN A 339 21.39 21.41 -22.67
CA GLN A 339 22.09 22.60 -23.13
C GLN A 339 23.33 22.89 -22.27
N GLN A 340 23.21 22.77 -20.94
CA GLN A 340 24.32 22.98 -20.00
C GLN A 340 25.49 22.04 -20.31
N ILE A 341 25.22 20.73 -20.53
CA ILE A 341 26.29 19.77 -20.81
C ILE A 341 27.00 20.08 -22.11
N SER A 342 26.27 20.51 -23.16
CA SER A 342 26.86 20.87 -24.44
C SER A 342 27.78 22.09 -24.32
N ALA A 343 27.37 23.12 -23.56
CA ALA A 343 28.14 24.29 -23.32
C ALA A 343 29.36 24.01 -22.41
N ALA A 344 29.19 23.24 -21.33
CA ALA A 344 30.27 22.86 -20.42
C ALA A 344 31.31 21.98 -21.09
N GLN A 345 30.90 21.07 -21.97
CA GLN A 345 31.83 20.25 -22.76
C GLN A 345 32.72 21.12 -23.66
N LEU A 346 32.12 22.02 -24.43
CA LEU A 346 32.86 22.93 -25.31
C LEU A 346 33.79 23.82 -24.51
N ALA A 347 33.34 24.35 -23.36
CA ALA A 347 34.15 25.18 -22.49
C ALA A 347 35.36 24.42 -21.92
N PHE A 348 35.15 23.18 -21.46
CA PHE A 348 36.22 22.34 -20.94
C PHE A 348 37.26 22.01 -22.03
N GLU A 349 36.81 21.62 -23.24
CA GLU A 349 37.70 21.38 -24.36
C GLU A 349 38.52 22.59 -24.75
N GLY A 350 37.92 23.80 -24.77
CA GLY A 350 38.58 25.04 -25.04
C GLY A 350 39.65 25.42 -23.97
N VAL A 351 39.26 25.36 -22.69
CA VAL A 351 40.19 25.65 -21.58
C VAL A 351 41.36 24.67 -21.56
N ARG A 352 41.11 23.41 -21.86
CA ARG A 352 42.13 22.36 -21.93
C ARG A 352 43.13 22.61 -23.07
N GLU A 353 42.65 23.01 -24.24
CA GLU A 353 43.53 23.39 -25.36
C GLU A 353 44.33 24.64 -25.05
N GLU A 354 43.70 25.70 -24.49
CA GLU A 354 44.42 26.92 -24.06
C GLU A 354 45.47 26.62 -22.97
N ALA A 355 45.22 25.67 -22.09
CA ALA A 355 46.17 25.26 -21.05
C ALA A 355 47.38 24.51 -21.64
N THR A 356 47.20 23.72 -22.72
CA THR A 356 48.31 23.06 -23.39
C THR A 356 49.23 24.07 -24.10
N LEU A 357 48.69 25.23 -24.50
CA LEU A 357 49.42 26.37 -25.10
C LEU A 357 49.99 27.32 -24.03
N GLY A 358 49.80 27.05 -22.73
CA GLY A 358 50.28 27.87 -21.63
C GLY A 358 49.46 29.16 -21.38
N ALA A 359 48.26 29.31 -22.01
CA ALA A 359 47.41 30.48 -21.87
C ALA A 359 46.46 30.39 -20.67
N ARG A 360 46.32 29.20 -20.04
CA ARG A 360 45.49 28.93 -18.87
C ARG A 360 46.24 28.14 -17.80
N THR A 361 45.76 28.24 -16.57
CA THR A 361 46.37 27.56 -15.42
C THR A 361 45.77 26.15 -15.25
N THR A 362 46.50 25.28 -14.52
CA THR A 362 45.97 23.96 -14.09
C THR A 362 44.67 24.11 -13.31
N LEU A 363 44.54 25.17 -12.50
CA LEU A 363 43.32 25.45 -11.75
C LEU A 363 42.11 25.70 -12.68
N ASP A 364 42.31 26.47 -13.76
CA ASP A 364 41.23 26.74 -14.73
C ASP A 364 40.73 25.44 -15.38
N THR A 365 41.63 24.54 -15.76
CA THR A 365 41.29 23.24 -16.33
C THR A 365 40.52 22.38 -15.33
N LEU A 366 40.99 22.30 -14.07
CA LEU A 366 40.30 21.53 -13.02
C LEU A 366 38.91 22.10 -12.68
N ASN A 367 38.72 23.41 -12.76
CA ASN A 367 37.43 24.05 -12.54
C ASN A 367 36.46 23.79 -13.71
N ALA A 368 36.92 23.89 -14.96
CA ALA A 368 36.10 23.59 -16.13
C ALA A 368 35.71 22.13 -16.17
N GLU A 369 36.58 21.22 -15.74
CA GLU A 369 36.28 19.80 -15.57
C GLU A 369 35.20 19.57 -14.51
N GLN A 370 35.27 20.23 -13.35
CA GLN A 370 34.27 20.13 -12.30
C GLN A 370 32.89 20.62 -12.81
N GLU A 371 32.85 21.70 -13.57
CA GLU A 371 31.61 22.24 -14.14
C GLU A 371 30.98 21.28 -15.15
N LEU A 372 31.78 20.62 -15.99
CA LEU A 372 31.34 19.58 -16.88
C LEU A 372 30.80 18.36 -16.11
N LEU A 373 31.50 17.94 -15.06
CA LEU A 373 31.09 16.84 -14.20
C LEU A 373 29.73 17.11 -13.54
N ASP A 374 29.54 18.34 -13.02
CA ASP A 374 28.29 18.75 -12.41
C ASP A 374 27.15 18.84 -13.45
N ALA A 375 27.42 19.32 -14.66
CA ALA A 375 26.45 19.30 -15.74
C ALA A 375 26.03 17.89 -16.14
N GLN A 376 26.98 16.92 -16.19
CA GLN A 376 26.69 15.52 -16.44
C GLN A 376 25.86 14.89 -15.33
N ALA A 377 26.17 15.18 -14.07
CA ALA A 377 25.40 14.72 -12.92
C ALA A 377 23.96 15.27 -12.94
N ASN A 378 23.79 16.55 -13.23
CA ASN A 378 22.47 17.19 -13.37
C ASN A 378 21.63 16.55 -14.48
N ARG A 379 22.23 16.21 -15.62
CA ARG A 379 21.50 15.51 -16.69
C ARG A 379 21.02 14.14 -16.25
N ILE A 380 21.87 13.35 -15.58
CA ILE A 380 21.50 12.03 -15.07
C ILE A 380 20.31 12.15 -14.11
N ALA A 381 20.40 13.09 -13.14
CA ALA A 381 19.31 13.34 -12.21
C ALA A 381 18.02 13.76 -12.91
N ALA A 382 18.08 14.74 -13.81
CA ALA A 382 16.93 15.25 -14.53
C ALA A 382 16.21 14.19 -15.40
N GLN A 383 16.97 13.29 -16.02
CA GLN A 383 16.38 12.18 -16.80
C GLN A 383 15.61 11.19 -15.90
N VAL A 384 16.15 10.86 -14.74
CA VAL A 384 15.51 9.98 -13.76
C VAL A 384 14.28 10.66 -13.16
N ASP A 385 14.40 11.92 -12.79
CA ASP A 385 13.34 12.69 -12.15
C ASP A 385 12.14 12.90 -13.10
N GLU A 386 12.35 13.06 -14.42
CA GLU A 386 11.27 13.14 -15.40
C GLU A 386 10.46 11.83 -15.44
N VAL A 387 11.14 10.68 -15.43
CA VAL A 387 10.45 9.38 -15.41
C VAL A 387 9.66 9.23 -14.12
N ILE A 388 10.27 9.44 -12.96
CA ILE A 388 9.59 9.33 -11.66
C ILE A 388 8.38 10.29 -11.59
N ALA A 389 8.55 11.55 -12.01
CA ALA A 389 7.47 12.53 -12.00
C ALA A 389 6.32 12.15 -12.93
N SER A 390 6.59 11.54 -14.08
CA SER A 390 5.53 11.08 -14.98
C SER A 390 4.68 9.97 -14.37
N TYR A 391 5.29 9.01 -13.67
CA TYR A 391 4.58 7.96 -12.93
C TYR A 391 3.89 8.50 -11.67
N ALA A 392 4.44 9.54 -11.02
CA ALA A 392 3.78 10.24 -9.93
C ALA A 392 2.47 10.91 -10.35
N VAL A 393 2.40 11.44 -11.59
CA VAL A 393 1.14 11.94 -12.16
C VAL A 393 0.12 10.80 -12.30
N LEU A 394 0.51 9.64 -12.84
CA LEU A 394 -0.41 8.49 -12.93
C LEU A 394 -0.90 8.05 -11.55
N ALA A 395 -0.01 7.98 -10.56
CA ALA A 395 -0.37 7.64 -9.18
C ALA A 395 -1.36 8.65 -8.60
N SER A 396 -1.10 9.96 -8.74
CA SER A 396 -1.97 11.01 -8.22
C SER A 396 -3.36 11.05 -8.88
N MET A 397 -3.48 10.52 -10.09
CA MET A 397 -4.75 10.36 -10.81
C MET A 397 -5.49 9.06 -10.46
N GLY A 398 -4.87 8.15 -9.71
CA GLY A 398 -5.45 6.84 -9.43
C GLY A 398 -5.28 5.82 -10.56
N LEU A 399 -4.38 6.06 -11.51
CA LEU A 399 -4.17 5.25 -12.71
C LEU A 399 -2.98 4.31 -12.63
N LEU A 400 -2.13 4.40 -11.60
CA LEU A 400 -0.95 3.57 -11.48
C LEU A 400 -1.34 2.16 -10.96
N THR A 401 -1.95 1.37 -11.82
CA THR A 401 -2.39 -0.01 -11.54
C THR A 401 -1.80 -0.99 -12.55
N ALA A 402 -1.71 -2.25 -12.17
CA ALA A 402 -1.23 -3.32 -13.06
C ALA A 402 -2.08 -3.44 -14.34
N ASP A 403 -3.40 -3.21 -14.21
CA ASP A 403 -4.35 -3.21 -15.32
C ASP A 403 -4.09 -2.07 -16.31
N HIS A 404 -3.99 -0.84 -15.80
CA HIS A 404 -3.75 0.34 -16.64
C HIS A 404 -2.38 0.32 -17.33
N LEU A 405 -1.37 -0.23 -16.65
CA LEU A 405 -0.03 -0.40 -17.22
C LEU A 405 0.09 -1.62 -18.15
N GLY A 406 -0.95 -2.44 -18.26
CA GLY A 406 -0.95 -3.67 -19.07
C GLY A 406 0.11 -4.68 -18.63
N LEU A 407 0.39 -4.76 -17.32
CA LEU A 407 1.40 -5.68 -16.80
C LEU A 407 0.94 -7.14 -16.94
N PRO A 408 1.79 -8.06 -17.39
CA PRO A 408 1.46 -9.48 -17.55
C PRO A 408 1.47 -10.20 -16.18
N VAL A 409 0.59 -9.79 -15.27
CA VAL A 409 0.44 -10.37 -13.93
C VAL A 409 -0.94 -10.97 -13.75
N GLN A 410 -1.04 -12.03 -12.94
CA GLN A 410 -2.33 -12.54 -12.53
C GLN A 410 -2.95 -11.56 -11.53
N GLN A 411 -4.02 -10.91 -11.97
CA GLN A 411 -4.75 -9.98 -11.11
C GLN A 411 -5.51 -10.72 -10.02
N TYR A 412 -5.54 -10.15 -8.82
CA TYR A 412 -6.31 -10.68 -7.70
C TYR A 412 -7.81 -10.48 -7.94
N ASP A 413 -8.58 -11.60 -8.03
CA ASP A 413 -10.04 -11.53 -8.12
C ASP A 413 -10.66 -11.22 -6.75
N VAL A 414 -11.03 -9.96 -6.56
CA VAL A 414 -11.66 -9.45 -5.33
C VAL A 414 -13.05 -10.07 -5.06
N ASN A 415 -13.66 -10.76 -6.01
CA ASN A 415 -14.98 -11.37 -5.86
C ASN A 415 -14.89 -12.87 -5.54
N ALA A 416 -13.77 -13.51 -5.84
CA ALA A 416 -13.63 -14.96 -5.68
C ALA A 416 -13.93 -15.40 -4.24
N TYR A 417 -13.22 -14.81 -3.27
CA TYR A 417 -13.41 -15.13 -1.86
C TYR A 417 -14.78 -14.68 -1.33
N TYR A 418 -15.21 -13.47 -1.65
CA TYR A 418 -16.52 -12.94 -1.27
C TYR A 418 -17.66 -13.87 -1.66
N ASN A 419 -17.65 -14.42 -2.88
CA ASN A 419 -18.69 -15.32 -3.37
C ASN A 419 -18.73 -16.66 -2.61
N LEU A 420 -17.61 -17.09 -2.03
CA LEU A 420 -17.55 -18.29 -1.20
C LEU A 420 -18.15 -18.06 0.20
N VAL A 421 -17.96 -16.87 0.79
CA VAL A 421 -18.33 -16.61 2.19
C VAL A 421 -19.67 -15.91 2.37
N ARG A 422 -20.18 -15.19 1.40
CA ARG A 422 -21.36 -14.29 1.50
C ARG A 422 -22.63 -14.92 2.08
N ASN A 423 -22.76 -16.24 2.07
CA ASN A 423 -23.90 -16.98 2.60
C ASN A 423 -23.61 -17.61 3.98
N ALA A 424 -22.55 -17.16 4.66
CA ALA A 424 -22.12 -17.68 5.95
C ALA A 424 -22.01 -19.23 6.01
N PRO A 425 -21.16 -19.85 5.16
CA PRO A 425 -21.03 -21.29 5.13
C PRO A 425 -20.44 -21.82 6.44
N THR A 426 -20.99 -22.92 6.97
CA THR A 426 -20.40 -23.58 8.14
C THR A 426 -19.23 -24.47 7.72
N ALA A 427 -18.24 -24.68 8.60
CA ALA A 427 -17.06 -25.51 8.33
C ALA A 427 -17.42 -26.95 7.87
N ARG A 428 -18.58 -27.47 8.24
CA ARG A 428 -19.06 -28.82 7.83
C ARG A 428 -19.83 -28.83 6.52
N SER A 429 -20.19 -27.67 5.97
CA SER A 429 -20.85 -27.58 4.67
C SER A 429 -19.86 -27.87 3.53
N ALA A 430 -20.35 -28.35 2.37
CA ALA A 430 -19.49 -28.52 1.20
C ALA A 430 -18.79 -27.24 0.76
N GLN A 431 -19.47 -26.09 0.93
CA GLN A 431 -18.92 -24.76 0.65
C GLN A 431 -17.85 -24.35 1.68
N GLY A 432 -18.08 -24.62 2.99
CA GLY A 432 -17.07 -24.38 4.05
C GLY A 432 -15.82 -25.22 3.87
N GLN A 433 -15.97 -26.52 3.54
CA GLN A 433 -14.82 -27.39 3.24
C GLN A 433 -14.06 -26.96 1.98
N ALA A 434 -14.73 -26.37 0.99
CA ALA A 434 -14.07 -25.79 -0.17
C ALA A 434 -13.29 -24.54 0.22
N LEU A 435 -13.84 -23.71 1.10
CA LEU A 435 -13.20 -22.51 1.65
C LEU A 435 -11.95 -22.87 2.46
N ASP A 436 -12.02 -23.86 3.37
CA ASP A 436 -10.90 -24.32 4.17
C ASP A 436 -9.72 -24.78 3.28
N ARG A 437 -10.00 -25.49 2.18
CA ARG A 437 -8.97 -25.88 1.19
C ARG A 437 -8.32 -24.68 0.52
N VAL A 438 -9.09 -23.62 0.19
CA VAL A 438 -8.53 -22.38 -0.37
C VAL A 438 -7.64 -21.67 0.64
N LEU A 439 -8.07 -21.60 1.90
CA LEU A 439 -7.27 -20.99 2.98
C LEU A 439 -5.98 -21.76 3.26
N GLU A 440 -6.04 -23.09 3.26
CA GLU A 440 -4.84 -23.94 3.41
C GLU A 440 -3.86 -23.77 2.24
N ALA A 441 -4.35 -23.62 1.01
CA ALA A 441 -3.50 -23.36 -0.14
C ALA A 441 -2.81 -21.99 -0.02
N LEU A 442 -3.55 -20.95 0.40
CA LEU A 442 -3.01 -19.59 0.61
C LEU A 442 -2.04 -19.48 1.80
N SER A 443 -2.09 -20.41 2.77
CA SER A 443 -1.19 -20.40 3.94
C SER A 443 0.14 -21.11 3.68
N ARG A 444 0.30 -21.81 2.55
CA ARG A 444 1.50 -22.59 2.18
C ARG A 444 2.45 -21.84 1.27
N ASP A 445 2.03 -20.72 0.70
CA ASP A 445 2.83 -19.79 -0.11
C ASP A 445 3.38 -18.64 0.77
#